data_e306d136404354db93755f750a1257fd
#
_entry.id   e306d136404354db93755f750a1257fd
#
_cell.length_a   1.000
_cell.length_b   1.000
_cell.length_c   1.000
_cell.angle_alpha   90.00
_cell.angle_beta   90.00
_cell.angle_gamma   90.00
#
_symmetry.space_group_name_H-M   'P 1'
#
loop_
_entity.id
_entity.type
_entity.pdbx_description
1 polymer ?
#
loop_
_entity_poly.entity_id
_entity_poly.type
_entity_poly.pdbx_seq_one_letter_code
_entity_poly.pdbx_strand_id
1 'polypeptide(L)'
;MKLNKTFLTLGLAATLLQMPASSFAQTAGGNRQNPLLTKSSLPFGAPDFSKIQESDYLPAIEAAIREQRANIQKIVNNKKKPNFQNTILAYEESGALLEKVTNIFFGLTSAHKTPGIAETEKKATPLLTELDNEISFNKKLFERIKYVYDNEYKKLKGEDKRLTEVIYKSFVRSGALLSAEKMERMKQINSRISELQQEWGNLL
;
A
#
# COMPACT_ATOMS: atom_id res chain seq x y z
N MET A 1 -60.95 35.21 -40.48
CA MET A 1 -60.94 35.07 -39.01
C MET A 1 -59.86 34.09 -38.67
N LYS A 2 -58.62 34.58 -38.35
CA LYS A 2 -57.40 33.76 -38.10
C LYS A 2 -57.17 33.69 -36.60
N LEU A 3 -57.28 32.50 -36.01
CA LEU A 3 -56.89 32.25 -34.60
C LEU A 3 -55.40 31.96 -34.51
N ASN A 4 -54.70 32.82 -33.82
CA ASN A 4 -53.32 32.58 -33.39
C ASN A 4 -53.32 31.66 -32.19
N LYS A 5 -52.62 30.50 -32.30
CA LYS A 5 -52.33 29.65 -31.16
C LYS A 5 -50.91 29.92 -30.69
N THR A 6 -50.82 30.62 -29.59
CA THR A 6 -49.53 30.84 -28.89
C THR A 6 -49.20 29.59 -28.09
N PHE A 7 -48.13 28.87 -28.44
CA PHE A 7 -47.59 27.78 -27.63
C PHE A 7 -46.66 28.35 -26.57
N LEU A 8 -47.08 28.18 -25.32
CA LEU A 8 -46.26 28.48 -24.13
C LEU A 8 -45.34 27.28 -23.87
N THR A 9 -44.05 27.38 -24.19
CA THR A 9 -43.07 26.39 -23.84
C THR A 9 -42.59 26.62 -22.40
N LEU A 10 -42.99 25.73 -21.51
CA LEU A 10 -42.53 25.68 -20.12
C LEU A 10 -41.14 25.06 -20.11
N GLY A 11 -40.09 25.88 -19.92
CA GLY A 11 -38.73 25.44 -19.76
C GLY A 11 -38.53 24.81 -18.37
N LEU A 12 -38.35 23.50 -18.34
CA LEU A 12 -37.94 22.77 -17.13
C LEU A 12 -36.45 22.97 -16.89
N ALA A 13 -36.10 23.89 -16.01
CA ALA A 13 -34.72 24.07 -15.58
C ALA A 13 -34.31 22.91 -14.67
N ALA A 14 -33.55 21.99 -15.21
CA ALA A 14 -32.87 20.94 -14.42
C ALA A 14 -31.73 21.57 -13.63
N THR A 15 -31.98 21.88 -12.37
CA THR A 15 -30.90 22.20 -11.40
C THR A 15 -30.11 20.96 -11.12
N LEU A 16 -28.92 20.85 -11.75
CA LEU A 16 -27.86 19.91 -11.36
C LEU A 16 -27.40 20.28 -9.95
N LEU A 17 -27.82 19.50 -8.95
CA LEU A 17 -27.19 19.51 -7.63
C LEU A 17 -25.75 19.03 -7.81
N GLN A 18 -24.81 19.96 -7.89
CA GLN A 18 -23.40 19.66 -7.67
C GLN A 18 -23.23 19.28 -6.21
N MET A 19 -23.10 17.99 -5.93
CA MET A 19 -22.61 17.53 -4.64
C MET A 19 -21.19 18.07 -4.45
N PRO A 20 -20.90 18.77 -3.36
CA PRO A 20 -19.52 19.16 -3.08
C PRO A 20 -18.72 17.88 -2.89
N ALA A 21 -17.66 17.72 -3.66
CA ALA A 21 -16.63 16.73 -3.41
C ALA A 21 -16.22 16.87 -1.93
N SER A 22 -16.44 15.82 -1.16
CA SER A 22 -16.08 15.77 0.25
C SER A 22 -14.62 16.17 0.39
N SER A 23 -14.38 17.40 0.79
CA SER A 23 -13.09 17.86 1.28
C SER A 23 -12.78 17.03 2.53
N PHE A 24 -11.92 16.04 2.38
CA PHE A 24 -11.31 15.37 3.51
C PHE A 24 -10.72 16.45 4.41
N ALA A 25 -11.21 16.50 5.64
CA ALA A 25 -10.82 17.44 6.65
C ALA A 25 -9.30 17.54 6.73
N GLN A 26 -8.79 18.65 6.24
CA GLN A 26 -7.42 19.09 6.42
C GLN A 26 -7.34 19.53 7.86
N THR A 27 -6.87 18.64 8.75
CA THR A 27 -6.55 19.00 10.13
C THR A 27 -5.57 20.15 10.10
N ALA A 28 -5.90 21.17 10.89
CA ALA A 28 -5.21 22.43 11.01
C ALA A 28 -3.72 22.28 11.34
N GLY A 29 -2.90 22.33 10.32
CA GLY A 29 -1.46 22.49 10.34
C GLY A 29 -1.12 22.99 8.96
N GLY A 30 -0.76 24.31 8.85
CA GLY A 30 -0.56 24.99 7.57
C GLY A 30 0.27 24.17 6.60
N ASN A 31 0.02 24.32 5.35
CA ASN A 31 0.60 23.86 4.06
C ASN A 31 2.02 23.21 4.09
N ARG A 32 2.37 22.48 5.19
CA ARG A 32 3.64 21.78 5.37
C ARG A 32 3.54 20.40 4.72
N GLN A 33 4.35 20.21 3.69
CA GLN A 33 4.46 18.92 3.05
C GLN A 33 5.14 17.92 4.00
N ASN A 34 4.58 16.72 4.12
CA ASN A 34 5.14 15.67 4.98
C ASN A 34 6.54 15.26 4.48
N PRO A 35 7.60 15.42 5.28
CA PRO A 35 8.97 15.16 4.87
C PRO A 35 9.22 13.68 4.51
N LEU A 36 8.46 12.75 5.09
CA LEU A 36 8.58 11.31 4.79
C LEU A 36 8.12 10.95 3.38
N LEU A 37 7.22 11.77 2.80
CA LEU A 37 6.67 11.58 1.45
C LEU A 37 7.47 12.32 0.37
N THR A 38 8.49 13.07 0.76
CA THR A 38 9.32 13.83 -0.17
C THR A 38 10.71 13.24 -0.32
N LYS A 39 11.38 13.58 -1.40
CA LYS A 39 12.80 13.22 -1.58
C LYS A 39 13.64 14.06 -0.64
N SER A 40 14.47 13.43 0.18
CA SER A 40 15.43 14.15 1.01
C SER A 40 16.49 14.84 0.15
N SER A 41 16.88 16.05 0.54
CA SER A 41 18.01 16.79 -0.03
C SER A 41 19.35 16.49 0.65
N LEU A 42 19.33 15.69 1.74
CA LEU A 42 20.55 15.31 2.44
C LEU A 42 21.37 14.27 1.67
N PRO A 43 22.69 14.18 1.91
CA PRO A 43 23.53 13.17 1.30
C PRO A 43 22.95 11.74 1.48
N PHE A 44 23.07 10.92 0.45
CA PHE A 44 22.55 9.54 0.39
C PHE A 44 21.03 9.41 0.59
N GLY A 45 20.27 10.51 0.51
CA GLY A 45 18.83 10.49 0.75
C GLY A 45 18.47 10.28 2.23
N ALA A 46 19.39 10.55 3.15
CA ALA A 46 19.17 10.39 4.59
C ALA A 46 17.94 11.17 5.06
N PRO A 47 17.12 10.63 5.98
CA PRO A 47 15.98 11.34 6.53
C PRO A 47 16.42 12.61 7.27
N ASP A 48 15.72 13.72 7.02
CA ASP A 48 15.94 14.96 7.79
C ASP A 48 15.08 14.93 9.06
N PHE A 49 15.59 14.30 10.11
CA PHE A 49 14.88 14.16 11.38
C PHE A 49 14.56 15.50 12.06
N SER A 50 15.28 16.58 11.71
CA SER A 50 14.95 17.92 12.24
C SER A 50 13.61 18.46 11.74
N LYS A 51 13.09 17.91 10.64
CA LYS A 51 11.84 18.30 10.01
C LYS A 51 10.70 17.32 10.23
N ILE A 52 10.99 16.09 10.67
CA ILE A 52 9.98 15.05 10.89
C ILE A 52 9.34 15.25 12.27
N GLN A 53 8.02 15.18 12.31
CA GLN A 53 7.23 15.22 13.54
C GLN A 53 6.54 13.87 13.77
N GLU A 54 6.19 13.53 15.01
CA GLU A 54 5.47 12.29 15.31
C GLU A 54 4.16 12.18 14.53
N SER A 55 3.47 13.28 14.34
CA SER A 55 2.23 13.37 13.55
C SER A 55 2.40 13.06 12.06
N ASP A 56 3.63 13.01 11.55
CA ASP A 56 3.90 12.71 10.14
C ASP A 56 3.86 11.21 9.82
N TYR A 57 4.14 10.35 10.81
CA TYR A 57 4.35 8.93 10.55
C TYR A 57 3.09 8.21 10.09
N LEU A 58 1.98 8.30 10.83
CA LEU A 58 0.76 7.58 10.46
C LEU A 58 0.22 8.00 9.08
N PRO A 59 0.09 9.30 8.75
CA PRO A 59 -0.32 9.72 7.42
C PRO A 59 0.63 9.28 6.31
N ALA A 60 1.95 9.22 6.59
CA ALA A 60 2.93 8.74 5.62
C ALA A 60 2.81 7.23 5.37
N ILE A 61 2.64 6.43 6.42
CA ILE A 61 2.40 4.98 6.32
C ILE A 61 1.13 4.72 5.51
N GLU A 62 0.03 5.39 5.84
CA GLU A 62 -1.24 5.24 5.10
C GLU A 62 -1.12 5.63 3.62
N ALA A 63 -0.38 6.71 3.32
CA ALA A 63 -0.13 7.14 1.95
C ALA A 63 0.70 6.10 1.19
N ALA A 64 1.74 5.56 1.82
CA ALA A 64 2.61 4.55 1.25
C ALA A 64 1.87 3.20 1.03
N ILE A 65 0.98 2.81 1.94
CA ILE A 65 0.09 1.66 1.78
C ILE A 65 -0.82 1.85 0.56
N ARG A 66 -1.44 3.02 0.40
CA ARG A 66 -2.27 3.32 -0.77
C ARG A 66 -1.47 3.25 -2.07
N GLU A 67 -0.24 3.77 -2.08
CA GLU A 67 0.63 3.72 -3.24
C GLU A 67 0.98 2.28 -3.61
N GLN A 68 1.39 1.46 -2.64
CA GLN A 68 1.73 0.06 -2.89
C GLN A 68 0.52 -0.72 -3.41
N ARG A 69 -0.67 -0.55 -2.81
CA ARG A 69 -1.91 -1.15 -3.32
C ARG A 69 -2.15 -0.78 -4.80
N ALA A 70 -2.00 0.50 -5.14
CA ALA A 70 -2.16 0.96 -6.51
C ALA A 70 -1.13 0.35 -7.47
N ASN A 71 0.12 0.21 -7.04
CA ASN A 71 1.19 -0.42 -7.82
C ASN A 71 0.93 -1.92 -8.02
N ILE A 72 0.51 -2.65 -6.99
CA ILE A 72 0.08 -4.05 -7.10
C ILE A 72 -1.08 -4.19 -8.09
N GLN A 73 -2.07 -3.30 -8.04
CA GLN A 73 -3.19 -3.33 -9.00
C GLN A 73 -2.73 -3.10 -10.44
N LYS A 74 -1.73 -2.24 -10.68
CA LYS A 74 -1.13 -2.07 -12.02
C LYS A 74 -0.50 -3.37 -12.53
N ILE A 75 0.21 -4.10 -11.67
CA ILE A 75 0.81 -5.39 -12.01
C ILE A 75 -0.28 -6.42 -12.35
N VAL A 76 -1.26 -6.57 -11.47
CA VAL A 76 -2.35 -7.55 -11.60
C VAL A 76 -3.20 -7.30 -12.84
N ASN A 77 -3.45 -6.03 -13.18
CA ASN A 77 -4.28 -5.65 -14.32
C ASN A 77 -3.50 -5.52 -15.64
N ASN A 78 -2.18 -5.75 -15.62
CA ASN A 78 -1.36 -5.68 -16.82
C ASN A 78 -1.73 -6.78 -17.82
N LYS A 79 -2.21 -6.38 -19.00
CA LYS A 79 -2.65 -7.30 -20.07
C LYS A 79 -1.50 -7.97 -20.82
N LYS A 80 -0.27 -7.46 -20.66
CA LYS A 80 0.90 -8.08 -21.29
C LYS A 80 1.25 -9.38 -20.59
N LYS A 81 1.80 -10.31 -21.36
CA LYS A 81 2.35 -11.57 -20.85
C LYS A 81 3.31 -11.30 -19.69
N PRO A 82 3.18 -12.03 -18.56
CA PRO A 82 4.09 -11.85 -17.44
C PRO A 82 5.55 -12.13 -17.84
N ASN A 83 6.44 -11.27 -17.38
CA ASN A 83 7.89 -11.41 -17.52
C ASN A 83 8.60 -10.81 -16.29
N PHE A 84 9.92 -10.96 -16.22
CA PHE A 84 10.72 -10.44 -15.11
C PHE A 84 10.44 -8.95 -14.85
N GLN A 85 10.51 -8.10 -15.87
CA GLN A 85 10.36 -6.65 -15.73
C GLN A 85 8.97 -6.23 -15.25
N ASN A 86 7.91 -6.75 -15.90
CA ASN A 86 6.54 -6.31 -15.63
C ASN A 86 5.85 -7.05 -14.49
N THR A 87 6.57 -7.94 -13.81
CA THR A 87 6.00 -8.74 -12.72
C THR A 87 6.94 -8.80 -11.52
N ILE A 88 8.16 -9.33 -11.67
CA ILE A 88 9.09 -9.51 -10.55
C ILE A 88 9.70 -8.18 -10.11
N LEU A 89 10.33 -7.45 -11.04
CA LEU A 89 10.93 -6.16 -10.74
C LEU A 89 9.86 -5.12 -10.36
N ALA A 90 8.74 -5.10 -11.09
CA ALA A 90 7.63 -4.21 -10.75
C ALA A 90 7.03 -4.50 -9.35
N TYR A 91 7.02 -5.76 -8.91
CA TYR A 91 6.62 -6.14 -7.55
C TYR A 91 7.64 -5.65 -6.51
N GLU A 92 8.92 -5.88 -6.73
CA GLU A 92 10.01 -5.42 -5.85
C GLU A 92 9.96 -3.90 -5.64
N GLU A 93 9.80 -3.15 -6.71
CA GLU A 93 9.73 -1.69 -6.66
C GLU A 93 8.41 -1.16 -6.10
N SER A 94 7.36 -1.99 -6.05
CA SER A 94 5.99 -1.54 -5.70
C SER A 94 5.88 -0.98 -4.29
N GLY A 95 6.70 -1.44 -3.35
CA GLY A 95 6.69 -1.09 -1.94
C GLY A 95 7.78 -0.10 -1.50
N ALA A 96 8.57 0.45 -2.41
CA ALA A 96 9.75 1.26 -2.05
C ALA A 96 9.46 2.44 -1.11
N LEU A 97 8.33 3.15 -1.29
CA LEU A 97 7.93 4.22 -0.39
C LEU A 97 7.56 3.67 0.99
N LEU A 98 6.80 2.57 1.05
CA LEU A 98 6.40 1.96 2.31
C LEU A 98 7.61 1.46 3.08
N GLU A 99 8.53 0.76 2.42
CA GLU A 99 9.79 0.31 3.01
C GLU A 99 10.59 1.47 3.60
N LYS A 100 10.76 2.56 2.84
CA LYS A 100 11.43 3.77 3.33
C LYS A 100 10.78 4.29 4.61
N VAL A 101 9.45 4.48 4.60
CA VAL A 101 8.72 5.09 5.73
C VAL A 101 8.74 4.16 6.95
N THR A 102 8.53 2.86 6.76
CA THR A 102 8.51 1.88 7.85
C THR A 102 9.89 1.66 8.45
N ASN A 103 10.96 1.64 7.65
CA ASN A 103 12.33 1.54 8.16
C ASN A 103 12.70 2.73 9.06
N ILE A 104 12.31 3.94 8.68
CA ILE A 104 12.49 5.14 9.51
C ILE A 104 11.67 5.03 10.80
N PHE A 105 10.39 4.66 10.68
CA PHE A 105 9.47 4.58 11.81
C PHE A 105 9.89 3.51 12.83
N PHE A 106 10.09 2.27 12.39
CA PHE A 106 10.45 1.17 13.29
C PHE A 106 11.88 1.29 13.83
N GLY A 107 12.79 1.92 13.08
CA GLY A 107 14.09 2.31 13.61
C GLY A 107 13.95 3.26 14.80
N LEU A 108 13.03 4.22 14.71
CA LEU A 108 12.76 5.15 15.81
C LEU A 108 12.05 4.48 16.98
N THR A 109 11.08 3.58 16.76
CA THR A 109 10.39 2.85 17.84
C THR A 109 11.37 2.07 18.70
N SER A 110 12.43 1.53 18.09
CA SER A 110 13.48 0.77 18.80
C SER A 110 14.45 1.67 19.57
N ALA A 111 14.68 2.91 19.11
CA ALA A 111 15.67 3.82 19.69
C ALA A 111 15.07 4.83 20.65
N HIS A 112 13.84 5.29 20.41
CA HIS A 112 13.20 6.37 21.18
C HIS A 112 11.67 6.26 21.11
N LYS A 113 11.10 5.35 21.90
CA LYS A 113 9.65 5.10 21.96
C LYS A 113 8.95 6.07 22.89
N THR A 114 8.40 7.15 22.33
CA THR A 114 7.51 8.07 23.07
C THR A 114 6.07 7.52 23.12
N PRO A 115 5.18 8.06 23.98
CA PRO A 115 3.75 7.70 23.96
C PRO A 115 3.09 7.92 22.59
N GLY A 116 3.45 9.00 21.87
CA GLY A 116 2.93 9.28 20.52
C GLY A 116 3.39 8.25 19.47
N ILE A 117 4.65 7.85 19.55
CA ILE A 117 5.19 6.78 18.69
C ILE A 117 4.52 5.44 19.01
N ALA A 118 4.31 5.10 20.29
CA ALA A 118 3.61 3.87 20.68
C ALA A 118 2.16 3.83 20.17
N GLU A 119 1.44 4.95 20.25
CA GLU A 119 0.08 5.05 19.75
C GLU A 119 0.03 4.94 18.21
N THR A 120 1.02 5.52 17.52
CA THR A 120 1.17 5.38 16.07
C THR A 120 1.45 3.93 15.68
N GLU A 121 2.34 3.25 16.38
CA GLU A 121 2.66 1.84 16.15
C GLU A 121 1.41 0.95 16.31
N LYS A 122 0.63 1.19 17.36
CA LYS A 122 -0.64 0.50 17.61
C LYS A 122 -1.63 0.63 16.46
N LYS A 123 -1.67 1.79 15.80
CA LYS A 123 -2.53 2.04 14.64
C LYS A 123 -1.95 1.48 13.34
N ALA A 124 -0.64 1.61 13.14
CA ALA A 124 0.03 1.23 11.91
C ALA A 124 0.15 -0.30 11.75
N THR A 125 0.44 -1.03 12.83
CA THR A 125 0.67 -2.49 12.76
C THR A 125 -0.48 -3.26 12.11
N PRO A 126 -1.76 -3.08 12.49
CA PRO A 126 -2.86 -3.79 11.83
C PRO A 126 -3.00 -3.42 10.36
N LEU A 127 -2.77 -2.16 9.96
CA LEU A 127 -2.83 -1.72 8.56
C LEU A 127 -1.74 -2.39 7.71
N LEU A 128 -0.54 -2.54 8.25
CA LEU A 128 0.57 -3.23 7.60
C LEU A 128 0.31 -4.73 7.46
N THR A 129 -0.22 -5.36 8.52
CA THR A 129 -0.61 -6.78 8.50
C THR A 129 -1.72 -7.05 7.47
N GLU A 130 -2.71 -6.16 7.39
CA GLU A 130 -3.78 -6.26 6.40
C GLU A 130 -3.21 -6.17 4.98
N LEU A 131 -2.34 -5.20 4.70
CA LEU A 131 -1.68 -5.05 3.40
C LEU A 131 -0.86 -6.30 3.05
N ASP A 132 -0.07 -6.83 3.98
CA ASP A 132 0.72 -8.04 3.75
C ASP A 132 -0.18 -9.24 3.41
N ASN A 133 -1.27 -9.43 4.14
CA ASN A 133 -2.25 -10.46 3.82
C ASN A 133 -2.91 -10.24 2.44
N GLU A 134 -3.27 -8.99 2.09
CA GLU A 134 -3.83 -8.66 0.77
C GLU A 134 -2.89 -9.03 -0.36
N ILE A 135 -1.59 -8.76 -0.19
CA ILE A 135 -0.56 -9.03 -1.20
C ILE A 135 -0.26 -10.53 -1.25
N SER A 136 0.06 -11.13 -0.10
CA SER A 136 0.50 -12.52 0.00
C SER A 136 -0.56 -13.52 -0.49
N PHE A 137 -1.84 -13.19 -0.31
CA PHE A 137 -2.96 -14.02 -0.75
C PHE A 137 -3.61 -13.55 -2.07
N ASN A 138 -2.95 -12.64 -2.80
CA ASN A 138 -3.44 -12.21 -4.10
C ASN A 138 -3.17 -13.26 -5.18
N LYS A 139 -4.19 -14.04 -5.50
CA LYS A 139 -4.10 -15.14 -6.49
C LYS A 139 -3.61 -14.65 -7.85
N LYS A 140 -4.15 -13.54 -8.36
CA LYS A 140 -3.76 -13.01 -9.68
C LYS A 140 -2.31 -12.54 -9.71
N LEU A 141 -1.83 -11.95 -8.63
CA LEU A 141 -0.42 -11.58 -8.50
C LEU A 141 0.46 -12.85 -8.47
N PHE A 142 0.09 -13.83 -7.64
CA PHE A 142 0.83 -15.09 -7.56
C PHE A 142 0.86 -15.86 -8.87
N GLU A 143 -0.24 -15.91 -9.62
CA GLU A 143 -0.30 -16.53 -10.95
C GLU A 143 0.72 -15.88 -11.91
N ARG A 144 0.88 -14.55 -11.88
CA ARG A 144 1.88 -13.84 -12.68
C ARG A 144 3.30 -14.18 -12.24
N ILE A 145 3.56 -14.16 -10.92
CA ILE A 145 4.87 -14.52 -10.34
C ILE A 145 5.22 -15.97 -10.70
N LYS A 146 4.28 -16.89 -10.51
CA LYS A 146 4.44 -18.30 -10.85
C LYS A 146 4.71 -18.49 -12.34
N TYR A 147 4.01 -17.75 -13.19
CA TYR A 147 4.26 -17.79 -14.64
C TYR A 147 5.72 -17.45 -14.98
N VAL A 148 6.26 -16.38 -14.40
CA VAL A 148 7.67 -15.98 -14.62
C VAL A 148 8.61 -17.05 -14.08
N TYR A 149 8.36 -17.58 -12.89
CA TYR A 149 9.16 -18.64 -12.29
C TYR A 149 9.18 -19.90 -13.18
N ASP A 150 8.04 -20.36 -13.66
CA ASP A 150 7.96 -21.58 -14.47
C ASP A 150 8.59 -21.42 -15.87
N ASN A 151 8.48 -20.25 -16.50
CA ASN A 151 8.81 -20.06 -17.91
C ASN A 151 10.11 -19.29 -18.18
N GLU A 152 10.56 -18.43 -17.25
CA GLU A 152 11.73 -17.57 -17.45
C GLU A 152 12.89 -17.85 -16.49
N TYR A 153 12.63 -18.40 -15.30
CA TYR A 153 13.63 -18.60 -14.25
C TYR A 153 14.93 -19.25 -14.73
N LYS A 154 14.83 -20.27 -15.60
CA LYS A 154 16.01 -20.98 -16.14
C LYS A 154 16.88 -20.10 -17.05
N LYS A 155 16.30 -19.06 -17.65
CA LYS A 155 16.98 -18.13 -18.58
C LYS A 155 17.58 -16.93 -17.83
N LEU A 156 17.05 -16.61 -16.63
CA LEU A 156 17.55 -15.54 -15.80
C LEU A 156 18.92 -15.90 -15.20
N LYS A 157 19.72 -14.86 -14.90
CA LYS A 157 21.07 -15.01 -14.34
C LYS A 157 21.24 -14.05 -13.14
N GLY A 158 22.26 -14.29 -12.32
CA GLY A 158 22.66 -13.39 -11.24
C GLY A 158 21.49 -13.00 -10.31
N GLU A 159 21.37 -11.73 -10.07
CA GLU A 159 20.40 -11.14 -9.13
C GLU A 159 18.96 -11.34 -9.60
N ASP A 160 18.67 -11.18 -10.90
CA ASP A 160 17.33 -11.37 -11.46
C ASP A 160 16.79 -12.77 -11.17
N LYS A 161 17.64 -13.78 -11.34
CA LYS A 161 17.30 -15.16 -11.04
C LYS A 161 17.04 -15.35 -9.55
N ARG A 162 17.92 -14.82 -8.71
CA ARG A 162 17.78 -14.90 -7.26
C ARG A 162 16.54 -14.19 -6.75
N LEU A 163 16.28 -12.99 -7.22
CA LEU A 163 15.09 -12.21 -6.87
C LEU A 163 13.80 -12.97 -7.23
N THR A 164 13.72 -13.52 -8.45
CA THR A 164 12.57 -14.33 -8.88
C THR A 164 12.35 -15.54 -7.96
N GLU A 165 13.43 -16.24 -7.58
CA GLU A 165 13.35 -17.38 -6.68
C GLU A 165 12.87 -16.99 -5.28
N VAL A 166 13.42 -15.91 -4.72
CA VAL A 166 13.08 -15.43 -3.38
C VAL A 166 11.61 -15.02 -3.32
N ILE A 167 11.16 -14.21 -4.28
CA ILE A 167 9.76 -13.76 -4.34
C ILE A 167 8.81 -14.95 -4.50
N TYR A 168 9.05 -15.86 -5.46
CA TYR A 168 8.20 -17.04 -5.63
C TYR A 168 8.12 -17.89 -4.36
N LYS A 169 9.27 -18.20 -3.75
CA LYS A 169 9.31 -19.00 -2.51
C LYS A 169 8.65 -18.29 -1.33
N SER A 170 8.76 -16.96 -1.24
CA SER A 170 8.08 -16.18 -0.21
C SER A 170 6.57 -16.34 -0.31
N PHE A 171 5.98 -16.15 -1.50
CA PHE A 171 4.55 -16.37 -1.70
C PHE A 171 4.10 -17.80 -1.37
N VAL A 172 4.87 -18.81 -1.79
CA VAL A 172 4.55 -20.22 -1.45
C VAL A 172 4.57 -20.44 0.06
N ARG A 173 5.57 -19.93 0.76
CA ARG A 173 5.68 -20.04 2.23
C ARG A 173 4.57 -19.30 2.97
N SER A 174 4.16 -18.14 2.44
CA SER A 174 3.02 -17.37 2.98
C SER A 174 1.67 -18.04 2.71
N GLY A 175 1.64 -19.15 1.93
CA GLY A 175 0.43 -19.93 1.74
C GLY A 175 -0.32 -19.66 0.44
N ALA A 176 0.33 -19.08 -0.58
CA ALA A 176 -0.31 -18.79 -1.88
C ALA A 176 -0.88 -20.03 -2.60
N LEU A 177 -0.44 -21.24 -2.21
CA LEU A 177 -0.95 -22.53 -2.73
C LEU A 177 -2.08 -23.13 -1.87
N LEU A 178 -2.46 -22.49 -0.77
CA LEU A 178 -3.53 -22.98 0.11
C LEU A 178 -4.92 -22.85 -0.55
N SER A 179 -5.87 -23.67 -0.10
CA SER A 179 -7.28 -23.47 -0.43
C SER A 179 -7.80 -22.15 0.13
N ALA A 180 -8.90 -21.63 -0.42
CA ALA A 180 -9.51 -20.37 0.04
C ALA A 180 -9.84 -20.39 1.53
N GLU A 181 -10.36 -21.51 2.05
CA GLU A 181 -10.65 -21.71 3.48
C GLU A 181 -9.39 -21.62 4.34
N LYS A 182 -8.32 -22.33 3.93
CA LYS A 182 -7.04 -22.31 4.65
C LYS A 182 -6.35 -20.93 4.58
N MET A 183 -6.49 -20.22 3.45
CA MET A 183 -6.00 -18.85 3.33
C MET A 183 -6.71 -17.91 4.31
N GLU A 184 -8.04 -18.03 4.44
CA GLU A 184 -8.81 -17.20 5.37
C GLU A 184 -8.40 -17.50 6.83
N ARG A 185 -8.23 -18.77 7.16
CA ARG A 185 -7.70 -19.16 8.48
C ARG A 185 -6.30 -18.61 8.73
N MET A 186 -5.43 -18.61 7.71
CA MET A 186 -4.07 -18.05 7.81
C MET A 186 -4.07 -16.54 8.07
N LYS A 187 -4.96 -15.77 7.43
CA LYS A 187 -5.14 -14.34 7.70
C LYS A 187 -5.50 -14.09 9.17
N GLN A 188 -6.47 -14.85 9.70
CA GLN A 188 -6.86 -14.73 11.10
C GLN A 188 -5.68 -15.02 12.04
N ILE A 189 -4.88 -16.04 11.73
CA ILE A 189 -3.69 -16.39 12.50
C ILE A 189 -2.66 -15.26 12.42
N ASN A 190 -2.37 -14.72 11.24
CA ASN A 190 -1.42 -13.62 11.05
C ASN A 190 -1.84 -12.37 11.85
N SER A 191 -3.14 -12.01 11.79
CA SER A 191 -3.67 -10.88 12.55
C SER A 191 -3.49 -11.11 14.06
N ARG A 192 -3.82 -12.32 14.54
CA ARG A 192 -3.67 -12.63 15.97
C ARG A 192 -2.21 -12.66 16.43
N ILE A 193 -1.30 -13.15 15.60
CA ILE A 193 0.14 -13.11 15.88
C ILE A 193 0.61 -11.65 16.00
N SER A 194 0.20 -10.77 15.09
CA SER A 194 0.57 -9.35 15.13
C SER A 194 0.06 -8.65 16.39
N GLU A 195 -1.17 -8.93 16.80
CA GLU A 195 -1.73 -8.43 18.05
C GLU A 195 -0.92 -8.90 19.28
N LEU A 196 -0.65 -10.21 19.36
CA LEU A 196 0.11 -10.79 20.47
C LEU A 196 1.56 -10.27 20.52
N GLN A 197 2.20 -10.09 19.39
CA GLN A 197 3.54 -9.49 19.32
C GLN A 197 3.54 -8.05 19.82
N GLN A 198 2.51 -7.28 19.48
CA GLN A 198 2.36 -5.91 19.97
C GLN A 198 2.08 -5.88 21.49
N GLU A 199 1.17 -6.73 21.98
CA GLU A 199 0.88 -6.88 23.42
C GLU A 199 2.17 -7.22 24.19
N TRP A 200 2.94 -8.20 23.69
CA TRP A 200 4.21 -8.62 24.29
C TRP A 200 5.25 -7.50 24.30
N GLY A 201 5.41 -6.80 23.18
CA GLY A 201 6.36 -5.67 23.09
C GLY A 201 6.02 -4.48 24.01
N ASN A 202 4.78 -4.39 24.47
CA ASN A 202 4.36 -3.35 25.43
C ASN A 202 4.55 -3.77 26.90
N LEU A 203 4.87 -5.03 27.17
CA LEU A 203 5.15 -5.55 28.52
C LEU A 203 6.63 -5.45 28.90
N LEU A 204 7.51 -5.24 27.93
CA LEU A 204 8.95 -5.09 28.09
C LEU A 204 9.37 -3.62 28.17
#